data_fc1c933e4679cdad28dd95b712468265
#
_entry.id   fc1c933e4679cdad28dd95b712468265
#
_cell.length_a   1.000
_cell.length_b   1.000
_cell.length_c   1.000
_cell.angle_alpha   90.00
_cell.angle_beta   90.00
_cell.angle_gamma   90.00
#
_symmetry.space_group_name_H-M   'P 1'
#
loop_
_entity.id
_entity.type
_entity.pdbx_description
1 polymer ?
#
loop_
_entity_poly.entity_id
_entity_poly.type
_entity_poly.pdbx_seq_one_letter_code
_entity_poly.pdbx_strand_id
1 'polypeptide(L)'
;RVTRFTRTVFQEVTRPADTNAYTAGDVISDSTSAPTVITFGNVARESGGNGTIVHAVCVDSANVATKPDLELWLFDTTVTPDNDNAAFTPTDAELKTLVGVIAFPTASFKAGDATSGAGGNSICEATSLNIAFKAAGATNSALYGVLVVRNAYAPVSAESFFFRLKILD
;
A
#
# COMPACT_ATOMS: atom_id res chain seq x y z
N ARG A 1 -31.66 12.61 -7.66
CA ARG A 1 -30.80 12.46 -6.47
C ARG A 1 -29.59 11.61 -6.83
N VAL A 2 -28.40 12.19 -6.84
CA VAL A 2 -27.17 11.42 -7.02
C VAL A 2 -26.84 10.73 -5.69
N THR A 3 -26.94 9.42 -5.64
CA THR A 3 -26.53 8.64 -4.47
C THR A 3 -25.05 8.33 -4.59
N ARG A 4 -24.23 8.94 -3.75
CA ARG A 4 -22.83 8.57 -3.62
C ARG A 4 -22.73 7.25 -2.85
N PHE A 5 -22.03 6.31 -3.42
CA PHE A 5 -21.74 5.04 -2.77
C PHE A 5 -20.35 5.07 -2.16
N THR A 6 -20.22 4.53 -0.96
CA THR A 6 -18.92 4.32 -0.34
C THR A 6 -18.55 2.85 -0.49
N ARG A 7 -17.35 2.62 -0.99
CA ARG A 7 -16.76 1.30 -1.13
C ARG A 7 -15.53 1.20 -0.26
N THR A 8 -15.31 0.03 0.32
CA THR A 8 -14.09 -0.28 1.05
C THR A 8 -13.45 -1.48 0.43
N VAL A 9 -12.18 -1.34 0.07
CA VAL A 9 -11.33 -2.44 -0.43
C VAL A 9 -10.11 -2.57 0.45
N PHE A 10 -9.52 -3.75 0.51
CA PHE A 10 -8.37 -4.02 1.35
C PHE A 10 -7.43 -5.03 0.71
N GLN A 11 -6.16 -4.93 1.07
CA GLN A 11 -5.11 -5.89 0.73
C GLN A 11 -4.07 -5.93 1.85
N GLU A 12 -3.40 -7.05 1.96
CA GLU A 12 -2.31 -7.27 2.88
C GLU A 12 -1.07 -7.74 2.11
N VAL A 13 0.07 -7.23 2.51
CA VAL A 13 1.38 -7.70 2.07
C VAL A 13 2.10 -8.26 3.28
N THR A 14 2.54 -9.51 3.22
CA THR A 14 3.39 -10.14 4.23
C THR A 14 4.77 -10.33 3.65
N ARG A 15 5.75 -9.65 4.23
CA ARG A 15 7.14 -9.75 3.78
C ARG A 15 7.78 -11.11 4.12
N PRO A 16 8.91 -11.46 3.49
CA PRO A 16 9.65 -12.68 3.80
C PRO A 16 10.00 -12.83 5.30
N ALA A 17 10.18 -14.07 5.73
CA ALA A 17 10.50 -14.41 7.13
C ALA A 17 12.00 -14.17 7.43
N ASP A 18 12.47 -12.95 7.26
CA ASP A 18 13.80 -12.46 7.62
C ASP A 18 13.70 -11.12 8.34
N THR A 19 14.83 -10.56 8.75
CA THR A 19 14.93 -9.26 9.43
C THR A 19 15.89 -8.30 8.74
N ASN A 20 16.09 -8.50 7.43
CA ASN A 20 16.96 -7.62 6.65
C ASN A 20 16.43 -6.20 6.66
N ALA A 21 17.29 -5.26 7.05
CA ALA A 21 16.92 -3.86 7.12
C ALA A 21 16.77 -3.28 5.72
N TYR A 22 15.74 -2.44 5.56
CA TYR A 22 15.52 -1.64 4.36
C TYR A 22 16.33 -0.37 4.38
N THR A 23 16.66 0.13 3.20
CA THR A 23 17.14 1.49 2.98
C THR A 23 16.04 2.34 2.33
N ALA A 24 16.18 3.66 2.40
CA ALA A 24 15.21 4.57 1.81
C ALA A 24 15.13 4.37 0.28
N GLY A 25 13.95 4.05 -0.22
CA GLY A 25 13.68 3.76 -1.63
C GLY A 25 13.51 2.28 -1.94
N ASP A 26 13.67 1.39 -0.96
CA ASP A 26 13.45 -0.04 -1.15
C ASP A 26 11.96 -0.39 -1.18
N VAL A 27 11.64 -1.47 -1.86
CA VAL A 27 10.28 -2.04 -1.95
C VAL A 27 10.06 -3.04 -0.82
N ILE A 28 8.88 -2.98 -0.22
CA ILE A 28 8.36 -4.04 0.65
C ILE A 28 7.42 -4.90 -0.18
N SER A 29 7.77 -6.16 -0.36
CA SER A 29 6.97 -7.12 -1.10
C SER A 29 6.93 -8.49 -0.42
N ASP A 30 6.20 -9.43 -0.99
CA ASP A 30 5.99 -10.77 -0.44
C ASP A 30 7.12 -11.77 -0.78
N SER A 31 8.09 -11.36 -1.61
CA SER A 31 9.14 -12.28 -2.07
C SER A 31 10.42 -11.55 -2.47
N THR A 32 11.56 -12.20 -2.19
CA THR A 32 12.90 -11.76 -2.63
C THR A 32 13.26 -12.18 -4.06
N SER A 33 12.38 -12.92 -4.76
CA SER A 33 12.69 -13.45 -6.10
C SER A 33 11.51 -13.53 -7.05
N ALA A 34 10.28 -13.58 -6.56
CA ALA A 34 9.07 -13.68 -7.36
C ALA A 34 7.91 -12.92 -6.68
N PRO A 35 8.04 -11.60 -6.52
CA PRO A 35 7.04 -10.81 -5.82
C PRO A 35 5.72 -10.74 -6.60
N THR A 36 4.62 -10.59 -5.86
CA THR A 36 3.30 -10.35 -6.42
C THR A 36 2.91 -8.89 -6.25
N VAL A 37 2.30 -8.30 -7.29
CA VAL A 37 1.78 -6.94 -7.20
C VAL A 37 0.58 -6.88 -6.26
N ILE A 38 0.52 -5.88 -5.39
CA ILE A 38 -0.63 -5.64 -4.52
C ILE A 38 -1.84 -5.30 -5.40
N THR A 39 -2.90 -6.11 -5.37
CA THR A 39 -4.06 -5.92 -6.25
C THR A 39 -5.31 -5.59 -5.45
N PHE A 40 -5.74 -4.32 -5.47
CA PHE A 40 -7.01 -3.89 -4.90
C PHE A 40 -8.12 -4.12 -5.93
N GLY A 41 -8.82 -5.24 -5.80
CA GLY A 41 -9.96 -5.56 -6.65
C GLY A 41 -11.23 -4.81 -6.26
N ASN A 42 -12.19 -4.71 -7.18
CA ASN A 42 -13.49 -4.11 -6.93
C ASN A 42 -13.43 -2.64 -6.44
N VAL A 43 -12.46 -1.86 -6.91
CA VAL A 43 -12.31 -0.44 -6.55
C VAL A 43 -13.40 0.44 -7.16
N ALA A 44 -14.07 -0.03 -8.22
CA ALA A 44 -15.19 0.61 -8.86
C ALA A 44 -16.38 -0.36 -9.01
N ARG A 45 -17.57 0.15 -9.27
CA ARG A 45 -18.83 -0.63 -9.41
C ARG A 45 -18.83 -1.54 -10.62
N GLU A 46 -18.14 -1.13 -11.65
CA GLU A 46 -18.05 -1.84 -12.93
C GLU A 46 -16.62 -1.80 -13.47
N SER A 47 -16.35 -2.70 -14.39
CA SER A 47 -15.04 -2.73 -15.07
C SER A 47 -14.78 -1.42 -15.81
N GLY A 48 -13.57 -0.87 -15.64
CA GLY A 48 -13.21 0.44 -16.17
C GLY A 48 -13.92 1.62 -15.52
N GLY A 49 -14.59 1.42 -14.38
CA GLY A 49 -15.30 2.45 -13.64
C GLY A 49 -14.37 3.44 -12.93
N ASN A 50 -14.95 4.50 -12.41
CA ASN A 50 -14.24 5.59 -11.75
C ASN A 50 -14.48 5.57 -10.25
N GLY A 51 -13.64 6.26 -9.51
CA GLY A 51 -13.82 6.53 -8.08
C GLY A 51 -12.85 7.57 -7.57
N THR A 52 -12.99 7.91 -6.29
CA THR A 52 -12.07 8.79 -5.59
C THR A 52 -11.70 8.16 -4.26
N ILE A 53 -10.41 7.90 -4.03
CA ILE A 53 -9.91 7.45 -2.74
C ILE A 53 -9.90 8.65 -1.80
N VAL A 54 -10.61 8.54 -0.68
CA VAL A 54 -10.79 9.64 0.28
C VAL A 54 -10.13 9.39 1.63
N HIS A 55 -9.82 8.13 1.93
CA HIS A 55 -9.19 7.74 3.19
C HIS A 55 -8.48 6.42 3.03
N ALA A 56 -7.36 6.25 3.71
CA ALA A 56 -6.63 5.00 3.79
C ALA A 56 -6.16 4.73 5.21
N VAL A 57 -6.11 3.45 5.58
CA VAL A 57 -5.53 2.96 6.83
C VAL A 57 -4.46 1.95 6.49
N CYS A 58 -3.31 2.08 7.11
CA CYS A 58 -2.26 1.06 7.16
C CYS A 58 -2.24 0.46 8.57
N VAL A 59 -2.35 -0.86 8.67
CA VAL A 59 -2.11 -1.61 9.92
C VAL A 59 -0.82 -2.39 9.73
N ASP A 60 0.13 -2.11 10.58
CA ASP A 60 1.40 -2.80 10.70
C ASP A 60 1.27 -3.86 11.80
N SER A 61 1.61 -5.11 11.51
CA SER A 61 1.57 -6.23 12.46
C SER A 61 2.64 -6.16 13.55
N ALA A 62 3.45 -5.10 13.57
CA ALA A 62 4.49 -4.87 14.56
C ALA A 62 4.38 -3.47 15.20
N ASN A 63 4.97 -3.35 16.38
CA ASN A 63 5.11 -2.07 17.08
C ASN A 63 6.58 -1.82 17.41
N VAL A 64 7.42 -1.72 16.37
CA VAL A 64 8.85 -1.44 16.53
C VAL A 64 9.10 0.03 16.92
N ALA A 65 10.24 0.30 17.55
CA ALA A 65 10.58 1.63 18.03
C ALA A 65 10.73 2.66 16.88
N THR A 66 11.42 2.25 15.81
CA THR A 66 11.53 3.06 14.59
C THR A 66 10.43 2.64 13.63
N LYS A 67 9.42 3.49 13.49
CA LYS A 67 8.32 3.21 12.55
C LYS A 67 8.78 3.36 11.10
N PRO A 68 8.21 2.59 10.18
CA PRO A 68 8.47 2.79 8.76
C PRO A 68 7.91 4.13 8.29
N ASP A 69 8.51 4.70 7.27
CA ASP A 69 7.96 5.79 6.45
C ASP A 69 7.53 5.16 5.13
N LEU A 70 6.23 5.00 4.93
CA LEU A 70 5.71 4.21 3.82
C LEU A 70 5.01 5.08 2.78
N GLU A 71 5.18 4.67 1.52
CA GLU A 71 4.39 5.18 0.40
C GLU A 71 3.75 4.00 -0.34
N LEU A 72 2.42 4.03 -0.45
CA LEU A 72 1.66 3.11 -1.31
C LEU A 72 1.45 3.80 -2.66
N TRP A 73 2.20 3.36 -3.66
CA TRP A 73 2.10 3.82 -5.04
C TRP A 73 1.00 3.03 -5.76
N LEU A 74 0.02 3.72 -6.32
CA LEU A 74 -1.15 3.11 -6.95
C LEU A 74 -1.16 3.38 -8.45
N PHE A 75 -1.39 2.32 -9.22
CA PHE A 75 -1.40 2.33 -10.68
C PHE A 75 -2.76 1.80 -11.19
N ASP A 76 -3.21 2.30 -12.33
CA ASP A 76 -4.43 1.80 -12.97
C ASP A 76 -4.20 0.56 -13.83
N THR A 77 -2.94 0.26 -14.13
CA THR A 77 -2.52 -0.91 -14.91
C THR A 77 -1.52 -1.71 -14.08
N THR A 78 -1.49 -3.04 -14.27
CA THR A 78 -0.53 -3.89 -13.56
C THR A 78 0.91 -3.47 -13.88
N VAL A 79 1.74 -3.45 -12.85
CA VAL A 79 3.18 -3.14 -12.94
C VAL A 79 3.99 -4.38 -12.57
N THR A 80 5.25 -4.39 -12.97
CA THR A 80 6.18 -5.44 -12.53
C THR A 80 6.70 -5.08 -11.14
N PRO A 81 6.36 -5.83 -10.08
CA PRO A 81 6.84 -5.52 -8.74
C PRO A 81 8.34 -5.82 -8.62
N ASP A 82 9.07 -4.95 -7.92
CA ASP A 82 10.44 -5.23 -7.52
C ASP A 82 10.48 -6.23 -6.35
N ASN A 83 11.58 -6.97 -6.23
CA ASN A 83 11.80 -7.90 -5.13
C ASN A 83 11.80 -7.19 -3.77
N ASP A 84 11.45 -7.93 -2.73
CA ASP A 84 11.57 -7.42 -1.36
C ASP A 84 13.00 -6.95 -1.07
N ASN A 85 13.13 -5.79 -0.43
CA ASN A 85 14.41 -5.15 -0.10
C ASN A 85 15.28 -4.78 -1.33
N ALA A 86 14.68 -4.64 -2.50
CA ALA A 86 15.32 -4.09 -3.69
C ALA A 86 14.84 -2.64 -3.93
N ALA A 87 15.68 -1.85 -4.59
CA ALA A 87 15.33 -0.48 -4.93
C ALA A 87 14.09 -0.43 -5.83
N PHE A 88 13.19 0.50 -5.58
CA PHE A 88 12.03 0.76 -6.44
C PHE A 88 12.49 1.37 -7.77
N THR A 89 12.28 0.66 -8.86
CA THR A 89 12.77 1.01 -10.19
C THR A 89 11.68 1.01 -11.27
N PRO A 90 10.61 1.80 -11.10
CA PRO A 90 9.52 1.84 -12.08
C PRO A 90 10.02 2.40 -13.41
N THR A 91 9.54 1.83 -14.51
CA THR A 91 9.80 2.34 -15.85
C THR A 91 8.97 3.59 -16.14
N ASP A 92 9.40 4.39 -17.13
CA ASP A 92 8.61 5.55 -17.60
C ASP A 92 7.20 5.13 -18.08
N ALA A 93 7.06 3.94 -18.62
CA ALA A 93 5.78 3.40 -19.07
C ALA A 93 4.85 3.12 -17.90
N GLU A 94 5.35 2.51 -16.83
CA GLU A 94 4.60 2.27 -15.60
C GLU A 94 4.20 3.57 -14.91
N LEU A 95 5.12 4.54 -14.82
CA LEU A 95 4.83 5.84 -14.22
C LEU A 95 3.72 6.62 -14.95
N LYS A 96 3.51 6.39 -16.25
CA LYS A 96 2.38 6.98 -17.00
C LYS A 96 1.03 6.41 -16.59
N THR A 97 0.99 5.28 -15.89
CA THR A 97 -0.23 4.66 -15.35
C THR A 97 -0.44 4.95 -13.86
N LEU A 98 0.41 5.81 -13.28
CA LEU A 98 0.33 6.19 -11.87
C LEU A 98 -0.96 6.99 -11.61
N VAL A 99 -1.74 6.51 -10.67
CA VAL A 99 -2.97 7.15 -10.18
C VAL A 99 -2.65 8.13 -9.07
N GLY A 100 -1.77 7.74 -8.16
CA GLY A 100 -1.35 8.57 -7.04
C GLY A 100 -0.53 7.81 -6.02
N VAL A 101 -0.04 8.52 -5.02
CA VAL A 101 0.77 7.98 -3.93
C VAL A 101 0.10 8.33 -2.61
N ILE A 102 -0.08 7.35 -1.75
CA ILE A 102 -0.59 7.53 -0.40
C ILE A 102 0.57 7.42 0.57
N ALA A 103 0.87 8.50 1.28
CA ALA A 103 1.93 8.52 2.29
C ALA A 103 1.41 8.09 3.67
N PHE A 104 2.18 7.27 4.35
CA PHE A 104 2.01 6.87 5.75
C PHE A 104 3.30 7.21 6.50
N PRO A 105 3.48 8.49 6.89
CA PRO A 105 4.74 8.96 7.46
C PRO A 105 4.97 8.40 8.86
N THR A 106 6.23 8.15 9.19
CA THR A 106 6.70 7.64 10.49
C THR A 106 6.03 8.34 11.68
N ALA A 107 5.92 9.66 11.64
CA ALA A 107 5.36 10.46 12.73
C ALA A 107 3.84 10.27 12.94
N SER A 108 3.14 9.68 11.98
CA SER A 108 1.69 9.47 12.04
C SER A 108 1.32 8.06 12.51
N PHE A 109 2.28 7.16 12.66
CA PHE A 109 2.05 5.84 13.22
C PHE A 109 1.75 5.93 14.73
N LYS A 110 0.75 5.19 15.14
CA LYS A 110 0.31 5.06 16.53
C LYS A 110 0.36 3.60 16.93
N ALA A 111 0.85 3.30 18.13
CA ALA A 111 0.76 1.96 18.69
C ALA A 111 -0.73 1.57 18.80
N GLY A 112 -1.07 0.41 18.32
CA GLY A 112 -2.41 -0.17 18.48
C GLY A 112 -2.60 -0.81 19.85
N ASP A 113 -1.51 -1.32 20.43
CA ASP A 113 -1.44 -1.78 21.81
C ASP A 113 -0.12 -1.36 22.48
N ALA A 114 0.04 -1.66 23.76
CA ALA A 114 1.23 -1.29 24.54
C ALA A 114 2.41 -2.24 24.32
N THR A 115 2.22 -3.39 23.66
CA THR A 115 3.27 -4.36 23.40
C THR A 115 4.21 -3.83 22.32
N SER A 116 5.51 -3.92 22.53
CA SER A 116 6.52 -3.50 21.56
C SER A 116 7.02 -4.67 20.70
N GLY A 117 7.56 -4.37 19.54
CA GLY A 117 8.16 -5.35 18.63
C GLY A 117 7.13 -6.24 17.92
N ALA A 118 7.49 -7.49 17.70
CA ALA A 118 6.69 -8.47 16.95
C ALA A 118 5.36 -8.88 17.63
N GLY A 119 5.25 -8.66 18.94
CA GLY A 119 4.02 -8.98 19.68
C GLY A 119 2.99 -7.85 19.69
N GLY A 120 3.33 -6.69 19.19
CA GLY A 120 2.47 -5.51 19.11
C GLY A 120 1.96 -5.25 17.71
N ASN A 121 1.23 -4.16 17.57
CA ASN A 121 0.79 -3.64 16.28
C ASN A 121 0.81 -2.11 16.28
N SER A 122 0.79 -1.52 15.09
CA SER A 122 0.65 -0.09 14.94
C SER A 122 -0.24 0.27 13.75
N ILE A 123 -0.79 1.46 13.76
CA ILE A 123 -1.67 1.95 12.71
C ILE A 123 -1.21 3.33 12.22
N CYS A 124 -1.45 3.60 10.96
CA CYS A 124 -1.32 4.94 10.38
C CYS A 124 -2.53 5.23 9.49
N GLU A 125 -3.09 6.43 9.61
CA GLU A 125 -4.20 6.88 8.79
C GLU A 125 -3.77 7.99 7.86
N ALA A 126 -4.14 7.87 6.59
CA ALA A 126 -4.06 8.94 5.60
C ALA A 126 -5.47 9.49 5.37
N THR A 127 -5.69 10.70 5.84
CA THR A 127 -6.99 11.38 5.82
C THR A 127 -7.01 12.48 4.77
N SER A 128 -8.21 12.93 4.41
CA SER A 128 -8.42 14.05 3.47
C SER A 128 -7.79 13.78 2.08
N LEU A 129 -7.75 12.53 1.68
CA LEU A 129 -7.30 12.16 0.36
C LEU A 129 -8.33 12.60 -0.69
N ASN A 130 -7.83 12.94 -1.87
CA ASN A 130 -8.65 13.25 -3.03
C ASN A 130 -7.98 12.70 -4.30
N ILE A 131 -7.78 11.37 -4.32
CA ILE A 131 -7.12 10.68 -5.43
C ILE A 131 -8.19 10.12 -6.35
N ALA A 132 -8.52 10.86 -7.39
CA ALA A 132 -9.44 10.40 -8.41
C ALA A 132 -8.76 9.39 -9.32
N PHE A 133 -9.49 8.34 -9.70
CA PHE A 133 -8.98 7.32 -10.60
C PHE A 133 -10.04 6.84 -11.59
N LYS A 134 -9.56 6.19 -12.63
CA LYS A 134 -10.34 5.33 -13.51
C LYS A 134 -9.61 3.98 -13.55
N ALA A 135 -10.29 2.90 -13.16
CA ALA A 135 -9.72 1.57 -13.27
C ALA A 135 -9.50 1.22 -14.75
N ALA A 136 -8.29 0.76 -15.09
CA ALA A 136 -7.97 0.38 -16.45
C ALA A 136 -8.62 -0.96 -16.83
N GLY A 137 -8.92 -1.07 -18.11
CA GLY A 137 -9.39 -2.32 -18.71
C GLY A 137 -10.90 -2.50 -18.73
N ALA A 138 -11.34 -3.21 -19.77
CA ALA A 138 -12.74 -3.54 -19.99
C ALA A 138 -13.23 -4.72 -19.13
N THR A 139 -12.34 -5.40 -18.42
CA THR A 139 -12.61 -6.68 -17.75
C THR A 139 -12.40 -6.69 -16.26
N ASN A 140 -11.83 -5.62 -15.67
CA ASN A 140 -11.63 -5.54 -14.22
C ASN A 140 -11.88 -4.13 -13.66
N SER A 141 -12.00 -4.06 -12.36
CA SER A 141 -12.11 -2.81 -11.61
C SER A 141 -11.05 -2.79 -10.50
N ALA A 142 -9.78 -2.97 -10.88
CA ALA A 142 -8.66 -3.05 -9.94
C ALA A 142 -7.75 -1.82 -10.03
N LEU A 143 -7.09 -1.53 -8.90
CA LEU A 143 -5.86 -0.73 -8.82
C LEU A 143 -4.72 -1.62 -8.32
N TYR A 144 -3.53 -1.34 -8.77
CA TYR A 144 -2.33 -2.11 -8.46
C TYR A 144 -1.39 -1.27 -7.61
N GLY A 145 -0.80 -1.88 -6.59
CA GLY A 145 0.01 -1.18 -5.62
C GLY A 145 1.45 -1.68 -5.53
N VAL A 146 2.37 -0.76 -5.26
CA VAL A 146 3.73 -1.05 -4.82
C VAL A 146 3.96 -0.31 -3.52
N LEU A 147 4.50 -1.00 -2.51
CA LEU A 147 4.80 -0.42 -1.21
C LEU A 147 6.29 -0.07 -1.14
N VAL A 148 6.60 1.20 -0.91
CA VAL A 148 7.97 1.71 -0.86
C VAL A 148 8.24 2.30 0.52
N VAL A 149 9.40 1.97 1.10
CA VAL A 149 9.87 2.56 2.35
C VAL A 149 10.76 3.76 2.06
N ARG A 150 10.66 4.84 2.85
CA ARG A 150 11.40 6.09 2.65
C ARG A 150 12.39 6.42 3.75
N ASN A 151 12.56 5.54 4.72
CA ASN A 151 13.57 5.67 5.76
C ASN A 151 14.38 4.37 5.93
N ALA A 152 15.44 4.42 6.71
CA ALA A 152 16.07 3.20 7.20
C ALA A 152 15.11 2.52 8.19
N TYR A 153 14.74 1.28 7.91
CA TYR A 153 13.75 0.53 8.66
C TYR A 153 14.21 -0.90 8.92
N ALA A 154 14.20 -1.33 10.18
CA ALA A 154 14.49 -2.70 10.57
C ALA A 154 13.18 -3.42 10.92
N PRO A 155 12.68 -4.32 10.06
CA PRO A 155 11.42 -5.01 10.26
C PRO A 155 11.55 -6.16 11.25
N VAL A 156 10.40 -6.67 11.71
CA VAL A 156 10.33 -8.01 12.30
C VAL A 156 10.17 -9.08 11.21
N SER A 157 10.49 -10.32 11.56
CA SER A 157 10.34 -11.46 10.64
C SER A 157 8.87 -11.67 10.25
N ALA A 158 8.61 -11.83 8.96
CA ALA A 158 7.27 -12.00 8.40
C ALA A 158 6.27 -10.90 8.80
N GLU A 159 6.74 -9.68 8.97
CA GLU A 159 5.90 -8.53 9.24
C GLU A 159 4.90 -8.29 8.11
N SER A 160 3.66 -7.97 8.45
CA SER A 160 2.63 -7.69 7.46
C SER A 160 2.09 -6.28 7.56
N PHE A 161 1.73 -5.74 6.40
CA PHE A 161 1.12 -4.43 6.25
C PHE A 161 -0.24 -4.60 5.58
N PHE A 162 -1.30 -4.34 6.32
CA PHE A 162 -2.67 -4.38 5.84
C PHE A 162 -3.13 -2.98 5.46
N PHE A 163 -3.62 -2.83 4.24
CA PHE A 163 -4.14 -1.56 3.72
C PHE A 163 -5.65 -1.64 3.52
N ARG A 164 -6.33 -0.60 3.96
CA ARG A 164 -7.76 -0.42 3.75
C ARG A 164 -8.00 0.92 3.09
N LEU A 165 -8.60 0.91 1.89
CA LEU A 165 -8.93 2.11 1.13
C LEU A 165 -10.44 2.34 1.17
N LYS A 166 -10.84 3.57 1.46
CA LYS A 166 -12.23 4.03 1.37
C LYS A 166 -12.40 4.87 0.11
N ILE A 167 -13.34 4.48 -0.72
CA ILE A 167 -13.56 5.02 -2.06
C ILE A 167 -14.99 5.56 -2.16
N LEU A 168 -15.13 6.72 -2.77
CA LEU A 168 -16.39 7.27 -3.23
C LEU A 168 -16.50 7.05 -4.74
N ASP A 169 -17.60 6.46 -5.22
CA ASP A 169 -17.93 6.25 -6.63
C ASP A 169 -19.34 6.82 -6.96
#